data_3f16d55398af62bd40270b7416fe4423
#
_entry.id   3f16d55398af62bd40270b7416fe4423
#
_cell.length_a   1.000
_cell.length_b   1.000
_cell.length_c   1.000
_cell.angle_alpha   90.00
_cell.angle_beta   90.00
_cell.angle_gamma   90.00
#
_symmetry.space_group_name_H-M   'P 1'
#
loop_
_entity.id
_entity.type
_entity.pdbx_description
1 polymer ?
#
loop_
_entity_poly.entity_id
_entity_poly.type
_entity_poly.pdbx_seq_one_letter_code
_entity_poly.pdbx_strand_id
1 'polypeptide(L)'
;MDAKLGLVLEGGAFRGLFSCGVTDVMLEEGIAVDGVVGVSAGAAFGVNYCSRQIGRALRYNQQFAHDKRYSGMRSLLTTGNLYNAEFAYHEVPLHHDVFDFQAFLSSPIDFHVVCSDVDTGSPVYHLLRDPDIHEVLEWIRASASMPMVSTVVEVGGYRLLDGGMTDSIPLQYFQNAGYAKNIVVLTQPRGYVKQPVKFFPLVKFLLRKYPKMAEAMRRRHIMYNAQLQYVAAQEKAGNAFVIAPEKPLEIGHTCHDPNLMAHTYRLGRTAAQAILPALKNFLKK
;
A
#
# COMPACT_ATOMS: atom_id res chain seq x y z
N MET A 1 -5.40 25.37 -15.34
CA MET A 1 -5.87 24.29 -14.44
C MET A 1 -4.85 24.17 -13.35
N ASP A 2 -5.27 24.26 -12.08
CA ASP A 2 -4.37 24.08 -10.97
C ASP A 2 -3.78 22.68 -10.99
N ALA A 3 -2.52 22.54 -10.57
CA ALA A 3 -1.83 21.25 -10.56
C ALA A 3 -2.53 20.31 -9.57
N LYS A 4 -2.96 19.12 -10.03
CA LYS A 4 -3.57 18.13 -9.15
C LYS A 4 -2.59 17.70 -8.05
N LEU A 5 -3.10 17.60 -6.81
CA LEU A 5 -2.38 17.10 -5.66
C LEU A 5 -2.58 15.59 -5.51
N GLY A 6 -1.50 14.85 -5.47
CA GLY A 6 -1.51 13.40 -5.26
C GLY A 6 -1.05 12.99 -3.86
N LEU A 7 -1.50 11.82 -3.43
CA LEU A 7 -1.00 11.10 -2.25
C LEU A 7 -0.48 9.72 -2.70
N VAL A 8 0.81 9.48 -2.48
CA VAL A 8 1.48 8.23 -2.83
C VAL A 8 1.75 7.43 -1.56
N LEU A 9 1.20 6.20 -1.49
CA LEU A 9 1.30 5.31 -0.33
C LEU A 9 2.14 4.08 -0.67
N GLU A 10 3.35 4.04 -0.12
CA GLU A 10 4.24 2.87 -0.25
C GLU A 10 3.63 1.63 0.40
N GLY A 11 3.88 0.45 -0.21
CA GLY A 11 3.60 -0.83 0.38
C GLY A 11 4.55 -1.19 1.53
N GLY A 12 4.14 -2.13 2.38
CA GLY A 12 5.03 -2.52 3.49
C GLY A 12 4.41 -3.47 4.51
N ALA A 13 3.37 -4.20 4.15
CA ALA A 13 2.61 -5.03 5.08
C ALA A 13 2.22 -4.22 6.35
N PHE A 14 2.44 -4.74 7.56
CA PHE A 14 2.08 -4.00 8.78
C PHE A 14 2.80 -2.66 8.99
N ARG A 15 3.92 -2.40 8.30
CA ARG A 15 4.51 -1.05 8.31
C ARG A 15 3.56 0.02 7.74
N GLY A 16 2.61 -0.39 6.90
CA GLY A 16 1.54 0.48 6.40
C GLY A 16 0.65 1.10 7.49
N LEU A 17 0.66 0.56 8.73
CA LEU A 17 -0.01 1.21 9.86
C LEU A 17 0.62 2.57 10.21
N PHE A 18 1.91 2.78 9.94
CA PHE A 18 2.51 4.11 9.99
C PHE A 18 1.81 5.05 8.98
N SER A 19 1.61 4.60 7.75
CA SER A 19 0.90 5.39 6.74
C SER A 19 -0.54 5.68 7.15
N CYS A 20 -1.22 4.74 7.82
CA CYS A 20 -2.57 4.97 8.36
C CYS A 20 -2.56 6.09 9.42
N GLY A 21 -1.59 6.09 10.32
CA GLY A 21 -1.45 7.16 11.30
C GLY A 21 -1.26 8.54 10.65
N VAL A 22 -0.49 8.59 9.55
CA VAL A 22 -0.28 9.82 8.77
C VAL A 22 -1.57 10.26 8.09
N THR A 23 -2.25 9.36 7.37
CA THR A 23 -3.47 9.69 6.61
C THR A 23 -4.62 10.08 7.51
N ASP A 24 -4.72 9.48 8.70
CA ASP A 24 -5.77 9.82 9.67
C ASP A 24 -5.58 11.25 10.23
N VAL A 25 -4.32 11.65 10.51
CA VAL A 25 -4.03 13.06 10.87
C VAL A 25 -4.34 14.00 9.69
N MET A 26 -4.04 13.61 8.46
CA MET A 26 -4.41 14.42 7.29
C MET A 26 -5.92 14.61 7.18
N LEU A 27 -6.72 13.57 7.44
CA LEU A 27 -8.20 13.67 7.47
C LEU A 27 -8.70 14.59 8.59
N GLU A 28 -8.16 14.46 9.79
CA GLU A 28 -8.51 15.29 10.97
C GLU A 28 -8.19 16.78 10.71
N GLU A 29 -7.10 17.06 10.00
CA GLU A 29 -6.66 18.40 9.65
C GLU A 29 -7.29 18.97 8.37
N GLY A 30 -8.21 18.22 7.76
CA GLY A 30 -8.92 18.63 6.55
C GLY A 30 -8.03 18.76 5.31
N ILE A 31 -6.89 18.07 5.28
CA ILE A 31 -6.01 18.05 4.11
C ILE A 31 -6.68 17.19 3.04
N ALA A 32 -7.05 17.81 1.93
CA ALA A 32 -7.64 17.14 0.78
C ALA A 32 -6.59 16.91 -0.32
N VAL A 33 -6.75 15.82 -1.07
CA VAL A 33 -5.95 15.51 -2.27
C VAL A 33 -6.92 15.19 -3.43
N ASP A 34 -6.44 15.34 -4.67
CA ASP A 34 -7.24 15.03 -5.86
C ASP A 34 -7.17 13.54 -6.22
N GLY A 35 -6.11 12.86 -5.81
CA GLY A 35 -5.94 11.44 -6.06
C GLY A 35 -5.01 10.77 -5.07
N VAL A 36 -5.18 9.46 -4.93
CA VAL A 36 -4.33 8.56 -4.13
C VAL A 36 -3.84 7.44 -5.02
N VAL A 37 -2.57 7.07 -4.89
CA VAL A 37 -2.06 5.81 -5.44
C VAL A 37 -1.46 4.96 -4.32
N GLY A 38 -1.94 3.74 -4.19
CA GLY A 38 -1.52 2.80 -3.16
C GLY A 38 -0.96 1.49 -3.70
N VAL A 39 0.00 0.94 -2.99
CA VAL A 39 0.65 -0.34 -3.29
C VAL A 39 0.55 -1.27 -2.09
N SER A 40 0.09 -2.51 -2.27
CA SER A 40 0.05 -3.50 -1.19
C SER A 40 -0.71 -2.98 0.04
N ALA A 41 -0.08 -2.89 1.21
CA ALA A 41 -0.67 -2.25 2.39
C ALA A 41 -1.08 -0.79 2.14
N GLY A 42 -0.37 -0.05 1.29
CA GLY A 42 -0.76 1.30 0.87
C GLY A 42 -2.07 1.33 0.10
N ALA A 43 -2.41 0.26 -0.65
CA ALA A 43 -3.72 0.09 -1.28
C ALA A 43 -4.76 -0.35 -0.24
N ALA A 44 -4.51 -1.46 0.47
CA ALA A 44 -5.47 -2.06 1.40
C ALA A 44 -5.89 -1.13 2.55
N PHE A 45 -4.99 -0.26 2.99
CA PHE A 45 -5.27 0.69 4.06
C PHE A 45 -5.65 2.07 3.53
N GLY A 46 -5.06 2.48 2.40
CA GLY A 46 -5.25 3.80 1.80
C GLY A 46 -6.68 4.10 1.36
N VAL A 47 -7.47 3.09 0.97
CA VAL A 47 -8.89 3.26 0.62
C VAL A 47 -9.71 3.89 1.75
N ASN A 48 -9.28 3.72 3.02
CA ASN A 48 -9.94 4.34 4.17
C ASN A 48 -9.78 5.87 4.19
N TYR A 49 -8.79 6.42 3.51
CA TYR A 49 -8.68 7.86 3.32
C TYR A 49 -9.81 8.40 2.45
N CYS A 50 -10.14 7.71 1.35
CA CYS A 50 -11.25 8.10 0.47
C CYS A 50 -12.62 7.92 1.13
N SER A 51 -12.81 6.84 1.91
CA SER A 51 -14.05 6.60 2.67
C SER A 51 -14.09 7.35 4.01
N ARG A 52 -13.03 8.11 4.37
CA ARG A 52 -12.93 8.91 5.61
C ARG A 52 -13.08 8.06 6.90
N GLN A 53 -12.70 6.80 6.85
CA GLN A 53 -12.83 5.87 7.99
C GLN A 53 -11.57 5.87 8.87
N ILE A 54 -11.42 6.90 9.71
CA ILE A 54 -10.30 7.08 10.66
C ILE A 54 -10.20 5.87 11.59
N GLY A 55 -8.99 5.36 11.76
CA GLY A 55 -8.65 4.25 12.66
C GLY A 55 -9.11 2.86 12.17
N ARG A 56 -9.85 2.75 11.06
CA ARG A 56 -10.40 1.47 10.60
C ARG A 56 -9.31 0.42 10.37
N ALA A 57 -8.23 0.77 9.64
CA ALA A 57 -7.16 -0.17 9.36
C ALA A 57 -6.48 -0.70 10.63
N LEU A 58 -6.26 0.13 11.65
CA LEU A 58 -5.74 -0.32 12.93
C LEU A 58 -6.75 -1.22 13.65
N ARG A 59 -8.01 -0.82 13.71
CA ARG A 59 -9.06 -1.48 14.48
C ARG A 59 -9.28 -2.92 14.04
N TYR A 60 -9.50 -3.19 12.74
CA TYR A 60 -9.71 -4.57 12.31
C TYR A 60 -8.45 -5.43 12.41
N ASN A 61 -7.25 -4.88 12.16
CA ASN A 61 -6.01 -5.63 12.32
C ASN A 61 -5.77 -6.03 13.79
N GLN A 62 -6.09 -5.16 14.75
CA GLN A 62 -6.01 -5.49 16.18
C GLN A 62 -7.08 -6.51 16.57
N GLN A 63 -8.32 -6.34 16.10
CA GLN A 63 -9.44 -7.23 16.42
C GLN A 63 -9.16 -8.67 15.98
N PHE A 64 -8.57 -8.85 14.79
CA PHE A 64 -8.30 -10.17 14.22
C PHE A 64 -6.85 -10.63 14.35
N ALA A 65 -6.03 -9.94 15.16
CA ALA A 65 -4.60 -10.28 15.34
C ALA A 65 -4.35 -11.73 15.76
N HIS A 66 -5.24 -12.30 16.58
CA HIS A 66 -5.16 -13.67 17.06
C HIS A 66 -6.19 -14.62 16.41
N ASP A 67 -6.99 -14.14 15.48
CA ASP A 67 -7.99 -14.98 14.80
C ASP A 67 -7.31 -15.86 13.74
N LYS A 68 -7.41 -17.17 13.92
CA LYS A 68 -6.82 -18.17 13.02
C LYS A 68 -7.48 -18.17 11.61
N ARG A 69 -8.65 -17.55 11.47
CA ARG A 69 -9.31 -17.35 10.17
C ARG A 69 -8.66 -16.20 9.40
N TYR A 70 -8.07 -15.21 10.09
CA TYR A 70 -7.54 -14.00 9.46
C TYR A 70 -6.20 -14.26 8.76
N SER A 71 -5.21 -14.82 9.48
CA SER A 71 -3.86 -15.04 8.93
C SER A 71 -3.10 -16.12 9.67
N GLY A 72 -2.04 -16.61 9.03
CA GLY A 72 -1.06 -17.51 9.64
C GLY A 72 -0.77 -18.76 8.83
N MET A 73 0.07 -19.65 9.40
CA MET A 73 0.51 -20.87 8.72
C MET A 73 -0.65 -21.82 8.38
N ARG A 74 -1.68 -21.87 9.22
CA ARG A 74 -2.88 -22.69 8.91
C ARG A 74 -3.55 -22.18 7.64
N SER A 75 -3.78 -20.88 7.51
CA SER A 75 -4.35 -20.28 6.31
C SER A 75 -3.49 -20.59 5.09
N LEU A 76 -2.17 -20.39 5.20
CA LEU A 76 -1.24 -20.68 4.09
C LEU A 76 -1.32 -22.14 3.62
N LEU A 77 -1.38 -23.09 4.54
CA LEU A 77 -1.43 -24.52 4.21
C LEU A 77 -2.78 -24.96 3.63
N THR A 78 -3.88 -24.34 4.06
CA THR A 78 -5.24 -24.75 3.64
C THR A 78 -5.75 -23.99 2.43
N THR A 79 -5.33 -22.76 2.21
CA THR A 79 -5.86 -21.86 1.17
C THR A 79 -4.80 -21.41 0.15
N GLY A 80 -3.51 -21.65 0.43
CA GLY A 80 -2.40 -21.09 -0.34
C GLY A 80 -2.12 -19.62 -0.05
N ASN A 81 -2.84 -19.02 0.90
CA ASN A 81 -2.73 -17.60 1.26
C ASN A 81 -2.37 -17.44 2.74
N LEU A 82 -1.32 -16.66 3.03
CA LEU A 82 -0.92 -16.32 4.41
C LEU A 82 -2.02 -15.53 5.13
N TYR A 83 -2.62 -14.56 4.43
CA TYR A 83 -3.89 -13.93 4.81
C TYR A 83 -5.00 -14.66 4.06
N ASN A 84 -5.98 -15.18 4.80
CA ASN A 84 -7.10 -15.86 4.19
C ASN A 84 -7.86 -14.87 3.29
N ALA A 85 -7.88 -15.16 1.99
CA ALA A 85 -8.44 -14.25 0.99
C ALA A 85 -9.91 -13.93 1.27
N GLU A 86 -10.72 -14.98 1.51
CA GLU A 86 -12.14 -14.83 1.79
C GLU A 86 -12.38 -14.04 3.08
N PHE A 87 -11.76 -14.47 4.18
CA PHE A 87 -12.01 -13.82 5.46
C PHE A 87 -11.47 -12.39 5.51
N ALA A 88 -10.19 -12.17 5.11
CA ALA A 88 -9.53 -10.87 5.29
C ALA A 88 -9.99 -9.81 4.29
N TYR A 89 -10.33 -10.22 3.05
CA TYR A 89 -10.66 -9.27 1.97
C TYR A 89 -12.15 -9.23 1.59
N HIS A 90 -12.96 -10.18 2.08
CA HIS A 90 -14.42 -10.18 1.85
C HIS A 90 -15.19 -10.15 3.17
N GLU A 91 -15.09 -11.13 4.05
CA GLU A 91 -15.89 -11.17 5.28
C GLU A 91 -15.63 -9.96 6.19
N VAL A 92 -14.36 -9.62 6.44
CA VAL A 92 -14.03 -8.48 7.32
C VAL A 92 -14.60 -7.17 6.79
N PRO A 93 -14.34 -6.74 5.53
CA PRO A 93 -14.85 -5.47 5.02
C PRO A 93 -16.36 -5.45 4.75
N LEU A 94 -17.00 -6.60 4.57
CA LEU A 94 -18.44 -6.67 4.31
C LEU A 94 -19.29 -6.84 5.57
N HIS A 95 -18.75 -7.49 6.63
CA HIS A 95 -19.58 -7.96 7.75
C HIS A 95 -19.04 -7.65 9.14
N HIS A 96 -17.72 -7.46 9.31
CA HIS A 96 -17.12 -7.33 10.65
C HIS A 96 -16.68 -5.90 10.98
N ASP A 97 -15.86 -5.31 10.15
CA ASP A 97 -15.50 -3.89 10.20
C ASP A 97 -15.78 -3.29 8.83
N VAL A 98 -17.05 -2.93 8.64
CA VAL A 98 -17.61 -2.62 7.33
C VAL A 98 -16.86 -1.48 6.65
N PHE A 99 -16.43 -1.74 5.41
CA PHE A 99 -15.89 -0.71 4.54
C PHE A 99 -17.04 0.13 3.98
N ASP A 100 -16.99 1.43 4.21
CA ASP A 100 -18.01 2.36 3.68
C ASP A 100 -17.78 2.58 2.18
N PHE A 101 -18.28 1.62 1.41
CA PHE A 101 -18.15 1.60 -0.03
C PHE A 101 -18.89 2.75 -0.70
N GLN A 102 -20.01 3.20 -0.14
CA GLN A 102 -20.77 4.33 -0.67
C GLN A 102 -19.98 5.65 -0.50
N ALA A 103 -19.39 5.86 0.68
CA ALA A 103 -18.51 7.00 0.90
C ALA A 103 -17.26 6.95 -0.01
N PHE A 104 -16.71 5.76 -0.25
CA PHE A 104 -15.59 5.57 -1.17
C PHE A 104 -15.98 5.94 -2.61
N LEU A 105 -17.07 5.42 -3.15
CA LEU A 105 -17.51 5.69 -4.53
C LEU A 105 -17.93 7.14 -4.76
N SER A 106 -18.52 7.77 -3.74
CA SER A 106 -18.95 9.18 -3.81
C SER A 106 -17.81 10.17 -3.56
N SER A 107 -16.63 9.68 -3.17
CA SER A 107 -15.43 10.50 -2.98
C SER A 107 -15.01 11.14 -4.30
N PRO A 108 -14.66 12.44 -4.31
CA PRO A 108 -14.08 13.08 -5.49
C PRO A 108 -12.63 12.64 -5.75
N ILE A 109 -12.03 11.89 -4.84
CA ILE A 109 -10.64 11.46 -4.89
C ILE A 109 -10.50 10.25 -5.80
N ASP A 110 -9.67 10.35 -6.84
CA ASP A 110 -9.29 9.21 -7.66
C ASP A 110 -8.41 8.25 -6.87
N PHE A 111 -8.78 6.96 -6.75
CA PHE A 111 -7.95 5.97 -6.09
C PHE A 111 -7.34 4.99 -7.11
N HIS A 112 -6.01 5.05 -7.26
CA HIS A 112 -5.27 4.16 -8.12
C HIS A 112 -4.62 3.03 -7.30
N VAL A 113 -4.80 1.79 -7.74
CA VAL A 113 -4.13 0.62 -7.16
C VAL A 113 -3.04 0.12 -8.10
N VAL A 114 -1.92 -0.32 -7.53
CA VAL A 114 -0.81 -0.92 -8.28
C VAL A 114 -0.74 -2.41 -8.03
N CYS A 115 -0.72 -3.18 -9.09
CA CYS A 115 -0.52 -4.63 -9.09
C CYS A 115 0.65 -5.01 -10.00
N SER A 116 1.12 -6.25 -9.90
CA SER A 116 2.13 -6.80 -10.80
C SER A 116 1.52 -7.93 -11.64
N ASP A 117 1.53 -7.79 -12.95
CA ASP A 117 1.11 -8.86 -13.86
C ASP A 117 2.15 -9.98 -13.88
N VAL A 118 1.72 -11.20 -13.60
CA VAL A 118 2.63 -12.37 -13.52
C VAL A 118 3.09 -12.85 -14.89
N ASP A 119 2.36 -12.52 -15.95
CA ASP A 119 2.66 -12.96 -17.31
C ASP A 119 3.70 -12.07 -17.99
N THR A 120 3.64 -10.78 -17.72
CA THR A 120 4.56 -9.79 -18.31
C THR A 120 5.68 -9.37 -17.36
N GLY A 121 5.49 -9.50 -16.03
CA GLY A 121 6.40 -8.99 -15.01
C GLY A 121 6.41 -7.45 -14.96
N SER A 122 5.35 -6.81 -15.42
CA SER A 122 5.18 -5.36 -15.49
C SER A 122 4.13 -4.86 -14.48
N PRO A 123 4.19 -3.59 -14.05
CA PRO A 123 3.15 -3.02 -13.21
C PRO A 123 1.85 -2.84 -14.00
N VAL A 124 0.73 -3.06 -13.33
CA VAL A 124 -0.63 -2.73 -13.77
C VAL A 124 -1.17 -1.68 -12.81
N TYR A 125 -1.66 -0.59 -13.37
CA TYR A 125 -2.28 0.50 -12.62
C TYR A 125 -3.77 0.52 -12.95
N HIS A 126 -4.61 0.44 -11.92
CA HIS A 126 -6.04 0.45 -12.09
C HIS A 126 -6.68 1.57 -11.25
N LEU A 127 -7.61 2.32 -11.85
CA LEU A 127 -8.40 3.32 -11.16
C LEU A 127 -9.64 2.64 -10.58
N LEU A 128 -9.73 2.58 -9.24
CA LEU A 128 -10.87 1.96 -8.54
C LEU A 128 -12.11 2.87 -8.62
N ARG A 129 -12.94 2.62 -9.61
CA ARG A 129 -14.26 3.25 -9.77
C ARG A 129 -15.34 2.23 -10.14
N ASP A 130 -15.03 0.96 -9.90
CA ASP A 130 -15.95 -0.14 -10.19
C ASP A 130 -17.18 -0.04 -9.28
N PRO A 131 -18.39 -0.22 -9.83
CA PRO A 131 -19.62 -0.14 -9.04
C PRO A 131 -19.85 -1.39 -8.19
N ASP A 132 -19.12 -2.47 -8.44
CA ASP A 132 -19.14 -3.71 -7.67
C ASP A 132 -18.04 -3.68 -6.59
N ILE A 133 -18.48 -3.74 -5.33
CA ILE A 133 -17.56 -3.81 -4.18
C ILE A 133 -16.64 -5.03 -4.26
N HIS A 134 -17.11 -6.17 -4.77
CA HIS A 134 -16.30 -7.37 -4.86
C HIS A 134 -15.15 -7.19 -5.83
N GLU A 135 -15.35 -6.53 -6.96
CA GLU A 135 -14.28 -6.23 -7.90
C GLU A 135 -13.25 -5.27 -7.30
N VAL A 136 -13.70 -4.22 -6.60
CA VAL A 136 -12.81 -3.30 -5.86
C VAL A 136 -11.97 -4.05 -4.83
N LEU A 137 -12.58 -4.96 -4.06
CA LEU A 137 -11.87 -5.75 -3.05
C LEU A 137 -10.88 -6.73 -3.68
N GLU A 138 -11.17 -7.31 -4.87
CA GLU A 138 -10.25 -8.17 -5.59
C GLU A 138 -9.03 -7.41 -6.14
N TRP A 139 -9.19 -6.19 -6.64
CA TRP A 139 -8.05 -5.34 -7.03
C TRP A 139 -7.16 -5.00 -5.83
N ILE A 140 -7.77 -4.66 -4.68
CA ILE A 140 -7.04 -4.41 -3.42
C ILE A 140 -6.30 -5.67 -2.97
N ARG A 141 -6.97 -6.84 -3.00
CA ARG A 141 -6.37 -8.14 -2.68
C ARG A 141 -5.20 -8.46 -3.60
N ALA A 142 -5.36 -8.23 -4.91
CA ALA A 142 -4.30 -8.45 -5.88
C ALA A 142 -3.04 -7.64 -5.55
N SER A 143 -3.23 -6.34 -5.26
CA SER A 143 -2.14 -5.44 -4.86
C SER A 143 -1.39 -5.90 -3.60
N ALA A 144 -2.06 -6.60 -2.69
CA ALA A 144 -1.49 -7.09 -1.42
C ALA A 144 -1.12 -8.58 -1.44
N SER A 145 -1.27 -9.26 -2.57
CA SER A 145 -0.97 -10.69 -2.73
C SER A 145 0.51 -10.93 -2.98
N MET A 146 1.28 -11.08 -1.89
CA MET A 146 2.74 -11.30 -1.99
C MET A 146 3.07 -12.63 -2.65
N PRO A 147 4.01 -12.67 -3.62
CA PRO A 147 4.49 -13.92 -4.21
C PRO A 147 4.92 -14.94 -3.16
N MET A 148 4.72 -16.23 -3.44
CA MET A 148 5.07 -17.39 -2.62
C MET A 148 4.20 -17.60 -1.36
N VAL A 149 3.49 -16.58 -0.89
CA VAL A 149 2.62 -16.66 0.29
C VAL A 149 1.18 -16.24 0.00
N SER A 150 0.87 -16.04 -1.29
CA SER A 150 -0.49 -15.79 -1.79
C SER A 150 -0.69 -16.45 -3.14
N THR A 151 -1.94 -16.79 -3.44
CA THR A 151 -2.35 -17.25 -4.77
C THR A 151 -2.40 -16.05 -5.73
N VAL A 152 -2.23 -16.34 -7.03
CA VAL A 152 -2.44 -15.34 -8.09
C VAL A 152 -3.91 -14.95 -8.11
N VAL A 153 -4.18 -13.66 -8.27
CA VAL A 153 -5.52 -13.08 -8.33
C VAL A 153 -5.86 -12.80 -9.79
N GLU A 154 -7.02 -13.27 -10.21
CA GLU A 154 -7.54 -12.99 -11.56
C GLU A 154 -8.63 -11.93 -11.45
N VAL A 155 -8.36 -10.72 -11.97
CA VAL A 155 -9.30 -9.60 -11.98
C VAL A 155 -9.02 -8.69 -13.18
N GLY A 156 -10.05 -8.11 -13.75
CA GLY A 156 -9.94 -7.20 -14.90
C GLY A 156 -9.24 -7.82 -16.12
N GLY A 157 -9.29 -9.16 -16.28
CA GLY A 157 -8.61 -9.88 -17.35
C GLY A 157 -7.11 -10.08 -17.15
N TYR A 158 -6.56 -9.73 -16.01
CA TYR A 158 -5.15 -9.91 -15.63
C TYR A 158 -4.97 -11.04 -14.62
N ARG A 159 -3.74 -11.56 -14.55
CA ARG A 159 -3.28 -12.46 -13.49
C ARG A 159 -2.25 -11.74 -12.63
N LEU A 160 -2.62 -11.36 -11.42
CA LEU A 160 -1.94 -10.35 -10.63
C LEU A 160 -1.37 -10.89 -9.31
N LEU A 161 -0.29 -10.26 -8.89
CA LEU A 161 0.29 -10.33 -7.55
C LEU A 161 0.66 -8.92 -7.05
N ASP A 162 1.26 -8.85 -5.85
CA ASP A 162 1.61 -7.61 -5.14
C ASP A 162 2.36 -6.61 -6.02
N GLY A 163 1.82 -5.39 -6.12
CA GLY A 163 2.34 -4.32 -6.95
C GLY A 163 3.76 -3.89 -6.59
N GLY A 164 4.15 -4.06 -5.33
CA GLY A 164 5.49 -3.72 -4.86
C GLY A 164 6.61 -4.59 -5.47
N MET A 165 6.30 -5.57 -6.30
CA MET A 165 7.31 -6.33 -7.05
C MET A 165 7.79 -5.56 -8.28
N THR A 166 6.94 -4.76 -8.88
CA THR A 166 7.21 -4.04 -10.15
C THR A 166 7.20 -2.52 -10.00
N ASP A 167 6.43 -1.97 -9.05
CA ASP A 167 6.43 -0.55 -8.69
C ASP A 167 6.07 -0.37 -7.20
N SER A 168 7.08 -0.14 -6.35
CA SER A 168 6.88 -0.06 -4.89
C SER A 168 6.50 1.34 -4.41
N ILE A 169 6.90 2.39 -5.15
CA ILE A 169 6.66 3.81 -4.82
C ILE A 169 6.27 4.53 -6.11
N PRO A 170 4.99 4.47 -6.54
CA PRO A 170 4.54 4.85 -7.88
C PRO A 170 4.44 6.37 -8.11
N LEU A 171 5.40 7.15 -7.58
CA LEU A 171 5.42 8.60 -7.75
C LEU A 171 5.55 9.01 -9.22
N GLN A 172 6.44 8.35 -9.98
CA GLN A 172 6.64 8.69 -11.38
C GLN A 172 5.40 8.40 -12.23
N TYR A 173 4.75 7.25 -11.98
CA TYR A 173 3.45 6.95 -12.61
C TYR A 173 2.44 8.05 -12.31
N PHE A 174 2.33 8.45 -11.03
CA PHE A 174 1.30 9.37 -10.60
C PHE A 174 1.51 10.78 -11.16
N GLN A 175 2.76 11.23 -11.25
CA GLN A 175 3.11 12.48 -11.94
C GLN A 175 2.75 12.43 -13.43
N ASN A 176 3.02 11.32 -14.11
CA ASN A 176 2.65 11.10 -15.52
C ASN A 176 1.12 11.06 -15.71
N ALA A 177 0.36 10.63 -14.68
CA ALA A 177 -1.10 10.66 -14.67
C ALA A 177 -1.70 12.05 -14.39
N GLY A 178 -0.85 13.09 -14.26
CA GLY A 178 -1.28 14.49 -14.10
C GLY A 178 -1.27 15.02 -12.65
N TYR A 179 -0.85 14.21 -11.66
CA TYR A 179 -0.69 14.65 -10.28
C TYR A 179 0.72 15.23 -10.09
N ALA A 180 0.91 16.48 -10.53
CA ALA A 180 2.23 17.10 -10.60
C ALA A 180 2.86 17.32 -9.22
N LYS A 181 2.04 17.54 -8.19
CA LYS A 181 2.43 17.78 -6.81
C LYS A 181 1.97 16.64 -5.92
N ASN A 182 2.86 16.12 -5.07
CA ASN A 182 2.56 14.88 -4.34
C ASN A 182 2.98 14.91 -2.87
N ILE A 183 2.16 14.33 -2.00
CA ILE A 183 2.56 13.88 -0.66
C ILE A 183 2.95 12.41 -0.80
N VAL A 184 4.16 12.05 -0.38
CA VAL A 184 4.68 10.67 -0.46
C VAL A 184 4.89 10.13 0.94
N VAL A 185 4.17 9.07 1.30
CA VAL A 185 4.32 8.41 2.60
C VAL A 185 5.12 7.13 2.41
N LEU A 186 6.31 7.09 2.99
CA LEU A 186 7.21 5.95 2.97
C LEU A 186 7.04 5.10 4.24
N THR A 187 7.29 3.80 4.12
CA THR A 187 7.28 2.83 5.23
C THR A 187 8.69 2.42 5.66
N GLN A 188 9.70 3.00 5.01
CA GLN A 188 11.11 2.86 5.36
C GLN A 188 11.72 4.23 5.68
N PRO A 189 12.72 4.29 6.57
CA PRO A 189 13.36 5.56 6.92
C PRO A 189 14.18 6.12 5.75
N ARG A 190 14.45 7.41 5.80
CA ARG A 190 15.36 8.06 4.85
C ARG A 190 16.73 7.38 4.85
N GLY A 191 17.31 7.22 3.67
CA GLY A 191 18.60 6.56 3.52
C GLY A 191 18.54 5.03 3.51
N TYR A 192 17.33 4.43 3.60
CA TYR A 192 17.19 2.99 3.45
C TYR A 192 17.66 2.53 2.07
N VAL A 193 18.40 1.41 2.04
CA VAL A 193 18.86 0.76 0.80
C VAL A 193 18.37 -0.69 0.79
N LYS A 194 17.51 -0.98 -0.19
CA LYS A 194 16.97 -2.31 -0.37
C LYS A 194 18.03 -3.27 -0.88
N GLN A 195 18.18 -4.39 -0.19
CA GLN A 195 19.14 -5.44 -0.56
C GLN A 195 18.52 -6.41 -1.60
N PRO A 196 19.37 -7.07 -2.42
CA PRO A 196 18.92 -8.14 -3.31
C PRO A 196 18.16 -9.23 -2.54
N VAL A 197 17.25 -9.90 -3.25
CA VAL A 197 16.52 -11.05 -2.67
C VAL A 197 17.50 -12.17 -2.34
N LYS A 198 17.43 -12.67 -1.11
CA LYS A 198 18.23 -13.82 -0.67
C LYS A 198 17.67 -15.10 -1.27
N PHE A 199 18.57 -16.09 -1.54
CA PHE A 199 18.19 -17.41 -2.05
C PHE A 199 17.35 -17.37 -3.34
N PHE A 200 17.72 -16.53 -4.30
CA PHE A 200 17.02 -16.39 -5.58
C PHE A 200 16.75 -17.71 -6.32
N PRO A 201 17.63 -18.74 -6.32
CA PRO A 201 17.31 -20.05 -6.93
C PRO A 201 16.04 -20.68 -6.37
N LEU A 202 15.77 -20.56 -5.06
CA LEU A 202 14.53 -21.06 -4.46
C LEU A 202 13.32 -20.23 -4.94
N VAL A 203 13.44 -18.92 -4.99
CA VAL A 203 12.38 -18.03 -5.53
C VAL A 203 12.08 -18.40 -6.97
N LYS A 204 13.10 -18.60 -7.81
CA LYS A 204 12.94 -19.02 -9.21
C LYS A 204 12.25 -20.39 -9.33
N PHE A 205 12.57 -21.34 -8.45
CA PHE A 205 11.89 -22.64 -8.43
C PHE A 205 10.42 -22.51 -8.01
N LEU A 206 10.11 -21.77 -6.97
CA LEU A 206 8.73 -21.56 -6.51
C LEU A 206 7.89 -20.82 -7.55
N LEU A 207 8.47 -19.85 -8.24
CA LEU A 207 7.82 -19.07 -9.30
C LEU A 207 8.07 -19.62 -10.71
N ARG A 208 8.41 -20.91 -10.86
CA ARG A 208 8.71 -21.51 -12.18
C ARG A 208 7.57 -21.40 -13.20
N LYS A 209 6.33 -21.27 -12.74
CA LYS A 209 5.15 -21.01 -13.59
C LYS A 209 5.07 -19.55 -14.06
N TYR A 210 5.78 -18.64 -13.39
CA TYR A 210 5.74 -17.20 -13.62
C TYR A 210 7.16 -16.62 -13.73
N PRO A 211 7.92 -16.98 -14.79
CA PRO A 211 9.34 -16.61 -14.90
C PRO A 211 9.57 -15.09 -14.97
N LYS A 212 8.61 -14.35 -15.53
CA LYS A 212 8.69 -12.88 -15.60
C LYS A 212 8.56 -12.25 -14.20
N MET A 213 7.68 -12.79 -13.36
CA MET A 213 7.54 -12.39 -11.97
C MET A 213 8.81 -12.71 -11.16
N ALA A 214 9.41 -13.89 -11.37
CA ALA A 214 10.67 -14.24 -10.73
C ALA A 214 11.78 -13.23 -11.10
N GLU A 215 11.86 -12.80 -12.36
CA GLU A 215 12.82 -11.80 -12.81
C GLU A 215 12.52 -10.41 -12.22
N ALA A 216 11.26 -9.99 -12.15
CA ALA A 216 10.87 -8.75 -11.47
C ALA A 216 11.34 -8.76 -10.01
N MET A 217 11.12 -9.86 -9.28
CA MET A 217 11.60 -10.02 -7.91
C MET A 217 13.14 -9.96 -7.80
N ARG A 218 13.86 -10.56 -8.75
CA ARG A 218 15.33 -10.49 -8.80
C ARG A 218 15.82 -9.05 -8.87
N ARG A 219 15.15 -8.23 -9.71
CA ARG A 219 15.53 -6.83 -9.97
C ARG A 219 14.88 -5.82 -9.02
N ARG A 220 13.97 -6.27 -8.14
CA ARG A 220 13.19 -5.39 -7.27
C ARG A 220 14.04 -4.40 -6.47
N HIS A 221 15.20 -4.82 -5.96
CA HIS A 221 16.08 -3.93 -5.19
C HIS A 221 16.64 -2.78 -6.04
N ILE A 222 16.92 -3.01 -7.32
CA ILE A 222 17.39 -1.98 -8.25
C ILE A 222 16.28 -0.97 -8.49
N MET A 223 15.08 -1.45 -8.85
CA MET A 223 13.90 -0.62 -9.08
C MET A 223 13.57 0.23 -7.85
N TYR A 224 13.47 -0.40 -6.68
CA TYR A 224 13.13 0.27 -5.43
C TYR A 224 14.13 1.37 -5.05
N ASN A 225 15.43 1.10 -5.15
CA ASN A 225 16.47 2.08 -4.83
C ASN A 225 16.46 3.25 -5.83
N ALA A 226 16.19 2.99 -7.11
CA ALA A 226 15.99 4.05 -8.10
C ALA A 226 14.76 4.91 -7.78
N GLN A 227 13.67 4.32 -7.32
CA GLN A 227 12.47 5.06 -6.88
C GLN A 227 12.75 5.95 -5.66
N LEU A 228 13.51 5.46 -4.67
CA LEU A 228 13.91 6.30 -3.53
C LEU A 228 14.76 7.50 -3.98
N GLN A 229 15.68 7.30 -4.93
CA GLN A 229 16.46 8.40 -5.51
C GLN A 229 15.57 9.38 -6.26
N TYR A 230 14.60 8.89 -7.04
CA TYR A 230 13.63 9.71 -7.74
C TYR A 230 12.78 10.55 -6.76
N VAL A 231 12.24 9.91 -5.71
CA VAL A 231 11.48 10.60 -4.64
C VAL A 231 12.31 11.71 -4.01
N ALA A 232 13.57 11.46 -3.66
CA ALA A 232 14.46 12.46 -3.07
C ALA A 232 14.74 13.62 -4.04
N ALA A 233 14.88 13.34 -5.33
CA ALA A 233 15.05 14.38 -6.36
C ALA A 233 13.78 15.24 -6.50
N GLN A 234 12.59 14.63 -6.49
CA GLN A 234 11.31 15.35 -6.57
C GLN A 234 11.03 16.18 -5.29
N GLU A 235 11.42 15.67 -4.12
CA GLU A 235 11.35 16.44 -2.88
C GLU A 235 12.26 17.69 -2.93
N LYS A 236 13.50 17.53 -3.38
CA LYS A 236 14.45 18.65 -3.57
C LYS A 236 13.94 19.68 -4.60
N ALA A 237 13.25 19.21 -5.63
CA ALA A 237 12.65 20.09 -6.65
C ALA A 237 11.37 20.79 -6.18
N GLY A 238 10.83 20.44 -5.00
CA GLY A 238 9.58 21.01 -4.48
C GLY A 238 8.30 20.41 -5.07
N ASN A 239 8.40 19.32 -5.83
CA ASN A 239 7.26 18.61 -6.44
C ASN A 239 6.69 17.51 -5.52
N ALA A 240 7.43 17.10 -4.50
CA ALA A 240 7.00 16.10 -3.52
C ALA A 240 7.26 16.59 -2.09
N PHE A 241 6.38 16.21 -1.17
CA PHE A 241 6.55 16.33 0.27
C PHE A 241 6.62 14.92 0.87
N VAL A 242 7.78 14.54 1.42
CA VAL A 242 8.04 13.17 1.85
C VAL A 242 7.87 13.03 3.36
N ILE A 243 7.00 12.12 3.77
CA ILE A 243 6.78 11.70 5.16
C ILE A 243 7.33 10.29 5.31
N ALA A 244 8.30 10.10 6.18
CA ALA A 244 8.98 8.83 6.41
C ALA A 244 9.20 8.61 7.91
N PRO A 245 9.24 7.35 8.40
CA PRO A 245 9.64 7.08 9.77
C PRO A 245 11.09 7.50 10.01
N GLU A 246 11.39 8.02 11.20
CA GLU A 246 12.76 8.44 11.55
C GLU A 246 13.73 7.26 11.65
N LYS A 247 13.21 6.10 12.08
CA LYS A 247 13.97 4.85 12.28
C LYS A 247 13.23 3.68 11.63
N PRO A 248 13.89 2.55 11.35
CA PRO A 248 13.20 1.35 10.91
C PRO A 248 12.07 0.98 11.88
N LEU A 249 10.89 0.70 11.31
CA LEU A 249 9.73 0.27 12.08
C LEU A 249 9.94 -1.17 12.55
N GLU A 250 9.80 -1.41 13.84
CA GLU A 250 10.07 -2.72 14.49
C GLU A 250 8.98 -3.77 14.21
N ILE A 251 8.06 -3.50 13.29
CA ILE A 251 6.96 -4.37 12.93
C ILE A 251 7.30 -5.19 11.68
N GLY A 252 7.11 -6.51 11.75
CA GLY A 252 7.37 -7.44 10.66
C GLY A 252 6.29 -7.46 9.58
N HIS A 253 6.48 -8.33 8.57
CA HIS A 253 5.47 -8.56 7.53
C HIS A 253 4.23 -9.28 8.06
N THR A 254 4.40 -10.08 9.12
CA THR A 254 3.31 -10.69 9.88
C THR A 254 3.42 -10.22 11.32
N CYS A 255 2.35 -9.69 11.86
CA CYS A 255 2.30 -9.23 13.23
C CYS A 255 1.01 -9.73 13.89
N HIS A 256 1.12 -10.27 15.09
CA HIS A 256 -0.01 -10.71 15.90
C HIS A 256 -0.06 -9.97 17.27
N ASP A 257 0.78 -8.94 17.45
CA ASP A 257 0.79 -8.11 18.65
C ASP A 257 0.00 -6.80 18.42
N PRO A 258 -1.20 -6.66 19.02
CA PRO A 258 -2.01 -5.45 18.89
C PRO A 258 -1.32 -4.19 19.44
N ASN A 259 -0.43 -4.34 20.45
CA ASN A 259 0.28 -3.19 21.01
C ASN A 259 1.36 -2.66 20.05
N LEU A 260 2.07 -3.56 19.37
CA LEU A 260 3.05 -3.18 18.35
C LEU A 260 2.37 -2.55 17.13
N MET A 261 1.18 -3.04 16.74
CA MET A 261 0.35 -2.40 15.70
C MET A 261 -0.04 -0.98 16.10
N ALA A 262 -0.56 -0.79 17.32
CA ALA A 262 -0.92 0.52 17.83
C ALA A 262 0.29 1.45 17.97
N HIS A 263 1.44 0.92 18.38
CA HIS A 263 2.68 1.69 18.45
C HIS A 263 3.09 2.22 17.08
N THR A 264 3.11 1.35 16.06
CA THR A 264 3.46 1.72 14.67
C THR A 264 2.52 2.80 14.13
N TYR A 265 1.22 2.65 14.37
CA TYR A 265 0.22 3.66 14.00
C TYR A 265 0.47 5.01 14.71
N ARG A 266 0.74 5.01 16.02
CA ARG A 266 1.06 6.24 16.76
C ARG A 266 2.31 6.92 16.25
N LEU A 267 3.36 6.18 15.84
CA LEU A 267 4.54 6.77 15.21
C LEU A 267 4.17 7.55 13.94
N GLY A 268 3.25 7.02 13.12
CA GLY A 268 2.73 7.74 11.94
C GLY A 268 2.01 9.02 12.31
N ARG A 269 1.14 8.98 13.33
CA ARG A 269 0.45 10.18 13.83
C ARG A 269 1.41 11.24 14.33
N THR A 270 2.39 10.84 15.15
CA THR A 270 3.41 11.77 15.69
C THR A 270 4.22 12.39 14.56
N ALA A 271 4.66 11.60 13.58
CA ALA A 271 5.39 12.10 12.43
C ALA A 271 4.56 13.13 11.63
N ALA A 272 3.28 12.84 11.36
CA ALA A 272 2.39 13.74 10.65
C ALA A 272 2.16 15.05 11.43
N GLN A 273 1.88 14.98 12.72
CA GLN A 273 1.66 16.14 13.58
C GLN A 273 2.88 17.07 13.63
N ALA A 274 4.08 16.49 13.73
CA ALA A 274 5.33 17.25 13.78
C ALA A 274 5.58 18.07 12.50
N ILE A 275 5.13 17.58 11.34
CA ILE A 275 5.41 18.22 10.05
C ILE A 275 4.22 19.05 9.51
N LEU A 276 3.10 19.12 10.22
CA LEU A 276 1.89 19.83 9.75
C LEU A 276 2.14 21.26 9.28
N PRO A 277 2.91 22.12 9.99
CA PRO A 277 3.17 23.49 9.52
C PRO A 277 3.91 23.49 8.18
N ALA A 278 4.89 22.60 8.01
CA ALA A 278 5.67 22.49 6.78
C ALA A 278 4.82 21.94 5.63
N LEU A 279 3.98 20.92 5.91
CA LEU A 279 3.04 20.36 4.94
C LEU A 279 2.03 21.43 4.47
N LYS A 280 1.41 22.16 5.40
CA LYS A 280 0.47 23.25 5.07
C LYS A 280 1.15 24.35 4.22
N ASN A 281 2.42 24.65 4.46
CA ASN A 281 3.18 25.59 3.63
C ASN A 281 3.48 25.01 2.24
N PHE A 282 3.79 23.72 2.13
CA PHE A 282 3.96 23.06 0.85
C PHE A 282 2.67 23.11 0.01
N LEU A 283 1.51 22.94 0.61
CA LEU A 283 0.22 22.94 -0.07
C LEU A 283 -0.21 24.32 -0.60
N LYS A 284 0.31 25.42 -0.03
CA LYS A 284 0.00 26.79 -0.46
C LYS A 284 0.82 27.27 -1.68
N LYS A 285 1.91 26.61 -1.97
CA LYS A 285 2.79 26.89 -3.12
C LYS A 285 2.30 26.21 -4.38
#